data_ab4b0782ccf21e3023487772e7d97384
#
_entry.id   ab4b0782ccf21e3023487772e7d97384
#
_cell.length_a   1.000
_cell.length_b   1.000
_cell.length_c   1.000
_cell.angle_alpha   90.00
_cell.angle_beta   90.00
_cell.angle_gamma   90.00
#
_symmetry.space_group_name_H-M   'P 1'
#
loop_
_entity.id
_entity.type
_entity.pdbx_description
1 polymer ?
#
loop_
_entity_poly.entity_id
_entity_poly.type
_entity_poly.pdbx_seq_one_letter_code
_entity_poly.pdbx_strand_id
1 'polypeptide(L)'
;MVAHRAIVVVLLALAACGKKGPPLAPLRVTPARVEDLTVAKTGEEVRARFTVPSTNADKTAPADLVAVEVYGISGKPEDPLGNALGGPEFIRFAELVGRVQIAPPEIPGEEPPDPTRGSVAERARAAAEIAARQAQPAQGSLASVVEHLTRDDYTPFVHPGRRPTPPPPATTVLVRPLGPAPAEDPFSRTYVAIGVSRHGTRSAFSNRVAVPLADAPGPPSAVTVVHAETSATVQWTEPPGTFRRVQRPANPDEIPARSLAPSVVPTTYNVYRVARTAGSGTATPQPVNTTPIEGTAFTQSPIALGEEGCYQVRAVRVYGGARLESAPSETACTTFVDTFPPPPPTNLAAVGSEGGVSLIWDPSPGADVAGYVILRGEIGAAGPPATLAPLTPQPIRESTYRDDTARRGARYVYAVVAIDGATPPNRSVESNRVEEGAR
;
A
#
# COMPACT_ATOMS: atom_id res chain seq x y z
N MET A 1 -79.29 44.49 14.66
CA MET A 1 -78.43 43.45 14.04
C MET A 1 -76.99 43.93 13.72
N VAL A 2 -76.73 45.23 13.59
CA VAL A 2 -75.36 45.69 13.24
C VAL A 2 -74.40 45.68 14.45
N ALA A 3 -74.89 45.92 15.67
CA ALA A 3 -74.08 45.91 16.91
C ALA A 3 -73.54 44.49 17.27
N HIS A 4 -74.31 43.45 17.03
CA HIS A 4 -73.90 42.07 17.32
C HIS A 4 -72.79 41.54 16.33
N ARG A 5 -72.79 42.05 15.10
CA ARG A 5 -71.72 41.65 14.12
C ARG A 5 -70.38 42.30 14.42
N ALA A 6 -70.39 43.54 14.95
CA ALA A 6 -69.18 44.25 15.32
C ALA A 6 -68.48 43.60 16.57
N ILE A 7 -69.25 43.16 17.56
CA ILE A 7 -68.74 42.45 18.75
C ILE A 7 -68.12 41.10 18.39
N VAL A 8 -68.74 40.30 17.47
CA VAL A 8 -68.20 39.03 17.04
C VAL A 8 -66.89 39.17 16.24
N VAL A 9 -66.76 40.20 15.44
CA VAL A 9 -65.53 40.50 14.69
C VAL A 9 -64.42 40.97 15.63
N VAL A 10 -64.70 41.77 16.68
CA VAL A 10 -63.69 42.18 17.67
C VAL A 10 -63.26 40.98 18.55
N LEU A 11 -64.19 40.10 18.94
CA LEU A 11 -63.83 38.86 19.69
C LEU A 11 -63.01 37.86 18.87
N LEU A 12 -63.25 37.74 17.56
CA LEU A 12 -62.42 36.93 16.65
C LEU A 12 -61.02 37.51 16.41
N ALA A 13 -60.90 38.86 16.41
CA ALA A 13 -59.60 39.52 16.29
C ALA A 13 -58.72 39.37 17.55
N LEU A 14 -59.31 39.23 18.74
CA LEU A 14 -58.59 39.02 19.99
C LEU A 14 -58.14 37.56 20.19
N ALA A 15 -58.78 36.59 19.53
CA ALA A 15 -58.38 35.19 19.54
C ALA A 15 -57.18 34.89 18.63
N ALA A 16 -56.77 35.81 17.75
CA ALA A 16 -55.66 35.66 16.82
C ALA A 16 -54.29 36.06 17.39
N CYS A 17 -54.19 36.54 18.65
CA CYS A 17 -52.90 36.67 19.32
C CYS A 17 -52.43 35.31 19.80
N GLY A 18 -51.89 34.53 18.87
CA GLY A 18 -51.19 33.30 19.16
C GLY A 18 -50.06 33.57 20.15
N LYS A 19 -50.10 32.95 21.35
CA LYS A 19 -48.94 32.92 22.24
C LYS A 19 -47.75 32.47 21.44
N LYS A 20 -46.73 33.33 21.26
CA LYS A 20 -45.41 32.88 20.84
C LYS A 20 -45.02 31.72 21.75
N GLY A 21 -44.87 30.53 21.20
CA GLY A 21 -44.31 29.40 21.91
C GLY A 21 -42.95 29.76 22.53
N PRO A 22 -42.51 29.07 23.55
CA PRO A 22 -41.19 29.29 24.10
C PRO A 22 -40.18 29.25 22.94
N PRO A 23 -39.15 30.13 22.96
CA PRO A 23 -38.10 30.10 21.93
C PRO A 23 -37.60 28.69 21.78
N LEU A 24 -37.62 28.18 20.57
CA LEU A 24 -36.99 26.88 20.28
C LEU A 24 -35.55 26.97 20.77
N ALA A 25 -35.12 25.96 21.50
CA ALA A 25 -33.72 25.86 21.88
C ALA A 25 -32.86 25.98 20.60
N PRO A 26 -31.76 26.76 20.63
CA PRO A 26 -30.91 26.90 19.47
C PRO A 26 -30.50 25.51 19.00
N LEU A 27 -30.69 25.21 17.73
CA LEU A 27 -30.27 23.94 17.11
C LEU A 27 -28.76 23.84 17.31
N ARG A 28 -28.35 22.93 18.20
CA ARG A 28 -26.92 22.61 18.37
C ARG A 28 -26.47 21.77 17.19
N VAL A 29 -25.75 22.39 16.29
CA VAL A 29 -25.15 21.70 15.17
C VAL A 29 -24.03 20.81 15.72
N THR A 30 -24.08 19.52 15.36
CA THR A 30 -23.10 18.52 15.80
C THR A 30 -22.29 18.07 14.58
N PRO A 31 -20.95 18.09 14.63
CA PRO A 31 -20.13 17.58 13.54
C PRO A 31 -20.47 16.11 13.22
N ALA A 32 -20.36 15.72 11.95
CA ALA A 32 -20.42 14.31 11.58
C ALA A 32 -19.27 13.56 12.26
N ARG A 33 -19.46 12.26 12.47
CA ARG A 33 -18.42 11.40 13.02
C ARG A 33 -17.31 11.16 11.97
N VAL A 34 -16.12 10.88 12.45
CA VAL A 34 -15.05 10.30 11.62
C VAL A 34 -15.46 8.86 11.27
N GLU A 35 -15.44 8.49 9.98
CA GLU A 35 -15.94 7.19 9.53
C GLU A 35 -14.84 6.19 9.18
N ASP A 36 -13.63 6.68 8.88
CA ASP A 36 -12.52 5.95 8.27
C ASP A 36 -11.26 5.93 9.16
N LEU A 37 -11.42 5.97 10.49
CA LEU A 37 -10.27 5.87 11.37
C LEU A 37 -9.50 4.57 11.10
N THR A 38 -8.22 4.70 10.81
CA THR A 38 -7.26 3.60 10.67
C THR A 38 -6.10 3.82 11.61
N VAL A 39 -5.54 2.75 12.15
CA VAL A 39 -4.42 2.81 13.09
C VAL A 39 -3.37 1.77 12.70
N ALA A 40 -2.11 2.20 12.66
CA ALA A 40 -0.96 1.32 12.39
C ALA A 40 0.10 1.50 13.48
N LYS A 41 0.63 0.39 13.99
CA LYS A 41 1.72 0.36 14.97
C LYS A 41 3.02 -0.06 14.28
N THR A 42 4.08 0.71 14.49
CA THR A 42 5.43 0.40 14.01
C THR A 42 6.40 0.63 15.15
N GLY A 43 6.93 -0.46 15.69
CA GLY A 43 7.69 -0.38 16.95
C GLY A 43 6.83 0.17 18.09
N GLU A 44 7.28 1.22 18.76
CA GLU A 44 6.53 1.93 19.80
C GLU A 44 5.70 3.10 19.27
N GLU A 45 5.79 3.42 17.97
CA GLU A 45 5.00 4.47 17.35
C GLU A 45 3.66 3.91 16.85
N VAL A 46 2.58 4.56 17.24
CA VAL A 46 1.23 4.30 16.73
C VAL A 46 0.75 5.52 15.97
N ARG A 47 0.34 5.32 14.73
CA ARG A 47 -0.16 6.39 13.85
C ARG A 47 -1.63 6.16 13.53
N ALA A 48 -2.48 7.03 14.05
CA ALA A 48 -3.90 7.10 13.73
C ALA A 48 -4.12 8.05 12.54
N ARG A 49 -4.86 7.63 11.53
CA ARG A 49 -5.20 8.42 10.34
C ARG A 49 -6.69 8.42 10.11
N PHE A 50 -7.21 9.55 9.63
CA PHE A 50 -8.63 9.71 9.35
C PHE A 50 -8.85 10.86 8.37
N THR A 51 -9.99 10.83 7.67
CA THR A 51 -10.46 11.97 6.89
C THR A 51 -11.23 12.93 7.79
N VAL A 52 -10.89 14.21 7.72
CA VAL A 52 -11.57 15.27 8.50
C VAL A 52 -13.00 15.42 7.98
N PRO A 53 -14.04 15.29 8.83
CA PRO A 53 -15.42 15.47 8.39
C PRO A 53 -15.67 16.85 7.77
N SER A 54 -16.37 16.90 6.65
CA SER A 54 -16.73 18.12 5.93
C SER A 54 -18.19 18.54 6.13
N THR A 55 -18.98 17.69 6.79
CA THR A 55 -20.40 17.94 7.06
C THR A 55 -20.74 17.78 8.53
N ASN A 56 -21.90 18.25 8.90
CA ASN A 56 -22.52 18.00 10.20
C ASN A 56 -23.33 16.69 10.18
N ALA A 57 -23.77 16.22 11.33
CA ALA A 57 -24.57 15.00 11.45
C ALA A 57 -25.91 15.07 10.71
N ASP A 58 -26.45 16.27 10.52
CA ASP A 58 -27.65 16.56 9.73
C ASP A 58 -27.36 16.77 8.22
N LYS A 59 -26.11 16.49 7.79
CA LYS A 59 -25.59 16.64 6.42
C LYS A 59 -25.45 18.10 5.94
N THR A 60 -25.63 19.09 6.79
CA THR A 60 -25.31 20.46 6.45
C THR A 60 -23.79 20.65 6.31
N ALA A 61 -23.37 21.53 5.41
CA ALA A 61 -21.96 21.87 5.16
C ALA A 61 -21.80 23.41 5.19
N PRO A 62 -20.62 23.90 5.56
CA PRO A 62 -19.46 23.17 6.10
C PRO A 62 -19.72 22.61 7.50
N ALA A 63 -18.91 21.65 7.96
CA ALA A 63 -19.00 21.14 9.31
C ALA A 63 -18.68 22.24 10.34
N ASP A 64 -19.44 22.29 11.44
CA ASP A 64 -19.07 23.10 12.63
C ASP A 64 -17.99 22.31 13.42
N LEU A 65 -16.77 22.28 12.89
CA LEU A 65 -15.66 21.47 13.38
C LEU A 65 -14.42 22.34 13.55
N VAL A 66 -13.85 22.37 14.76
CA VAL A 66 -12.60 23.08 15.06
C VAL A 66 -11.44 22.17 15.42
N ALA A 67 -11.74 20.94 15.85
CA ALA A 67 -10.72 19.95 16.17
C ALA A 67 -11.26 18.52 16.05
N VAL A 68 -10.33 17.56 15.87
CA VAL A 68 -10.59 16.15 16.08
C VAL A 68 -9.66 15.66 17.20
N GLU A 69 -10.25 15.02 18.20
CA GLU A 69 -9.55 14.41 19.34
C GLU A 69 -9.48 12.90 19.13
N VAL A 70 -8.30 12.33 19.32
CA VAL A 70 -8.08 10.87 19.28
C VAL A 70 -7.83 10.39 20.70
N TYR A 71 -8.56 9.38 21.12
CA TYR A 71 -8.46 8.76 22.44
C TYR A 71 -8.01 7.31 22.30
N GLY A 72 -7.18 6.85 23.25
CA GLY A 72 -6.68 5.48 23.34
C GLY A 72 -6.94 4.87 24.72
N ILE A 73 -7.22 3.56 24.77
CA ILE A 73 -7.32 2.78 26.01
C ILE A 73 -6.78 1.38 25.81
N SER A 74 -5.98 0.90 26.75
CA SER A 74 -5.38 -0.45 26.70
C SER A 74 -6.25 -1.45 27.47
N GLY A 75 -6.40 -2.65 26.91
CA GLY A 75 -7.22 -3.71 27.51
C GLY A 75 -6.89 -5.10 27.01
N LYS A 76 -7.52 -6.13 27.56
CA LYS A 76 -7.43 -7.49 27.07
C LYS A 76 -8.22 -7.63 25.76
N PRO A 77 -7.74 -8.43 24.78
CA PRO A 77 -8.47 -8.67 23.53
C PRO A 77 -9.85 -9.31 23.74
N GLU A 78 -9.95 -10.19 24.72
CA GLU A 78 -11.17 -10.90 25.09
C GLU A 78 -12.17 -10.05 25.89
N ASP A 79 -11.69 -8.98 26.54
CA ASP A 79 -12.53 -7.99 27.18
C ASP A 79 -12.69 -6.81 26.23
N PRO A 80 -13.74 -6.80 25.40
CA PRO A 80 -13.98 -5.69 24.48
C PRO A 80 -14.40 -4.46 25.29
N LEU A 81 -13.49 -3.93 26.13
CA LEU A 81 -13.64 -2.61 26.75
C LEU A 81 -14.13 -1.62 25.70
N GLY A 82 -13.67 -1.84 24.47
CA GLY A 82 -14.15 -1.15 23.31
C GLY A 82 -15.64 -1.25 23.04
N ASN A 83 -16.30 -2.40 23.27
CA ASN A 83 -17.72 -2.60 23.00
C ASN A 83 -18.58 -2.46 24.27
N ALA A 84 -18.01 -2.68 25.47
CA ALA A 84 -18.73 -2.65 26.74
C ALA A 84 -18.81 -1.22 27.33
N LEU A 85 -17.85 -0.34 27.04
CA LEU A 85 -17.93 1.06 27.49
C LEU A 85 -18.77 1.88 26.52
N GLY A 86 -19.89 2.41 26.97
CA GLY A 86 -20.65 3.41 26.24
C GLY A 86 -19.82 4.66 25.98
N GLY A 87 -20.26 5.51 25.04
CA GLY A 87 -19.48 6.66 24.61
C GLY A 87 -18.95 7.54 25.73
N PRO A 88 -19.77 8.00 26.69
CA PRO A 88 -19.30 8.85 27.79
C PRO A 88 -18.30 8.15 28.72
N GLU A 89 -18.47 6.86 28.98
CA GLU A 89 -17.55 6.08 29.80
C GLU A 89 -16.19 5.89 29.15
N PHE A 90 -16.18 5.65 27.83
CA PHE A 90 -14.93 5.52 27.10
C PHE A 90 -14.07 6.77 27.29
N ILE A 91 -14.61 7.97 27.05
CA ILE A 91 -13.86 9.23 27.22
C ILE A 91 -13.40 9.44 28.67
N ARG A 92 -14.17 8.98 29.64
CA ARG A 92 -13.84 9.14 31.05
C ARG A 92 -12.60 8.39 31.46
N PHE A 93 -12.34 7.26 30.82
CA PHE A 93 -11.25 6.33 31.18
C PHE A 93 -10.14 6.27 30.12
N ALA A 94 -10.41 6.65 28.87
CA ALA A 94 -9.42 6.71 27.84
C ALA A 94 -8.52 7.94 27.98
N GLU A 95 -7.30 7.79 27.54
CA GLU A 95 -6.32 8.86 27.47
C GLU A 95 -6.49 9.66 26.17
N LEU A 96 -6.34 10.98 26.25
CA LEU A 96 -6.26 11.83 25.07
C LEU A 96 -4.87 11.68 24.42
N VAL A 97 -4.81 10.92 23.34
CA VAL A 97 -3.60 10.66 22.57
C VAL A 97 -3.14 11.91 21.81
N GLY A 98 -4.09 12.64 21.25
CA GLY A 98 -3.78 13.86 20.52
C GLY A 98 -5.01 14.60 20.03
N ARG A 99 -4.77 15.87 19.68
CA ARG A 99 -5.79 16.77 19.16
C ARG A 99 -5.28 17.46 17.91
N VAL A 100 -5.99 17.28 16.80
CA VAL A 100 -5.72 17.96 15.54
C VAL A 100 -6.63 19.16 15.42
N GLN A 101 -6.06 20.36 15.33
CA GLN A 101 -6.81 21.58 15.01
C GLN A 101 -7.17 21.56 13.54
N ILE A 102 -8.39 21.97 13.22
CA ILE A 102 -8.92 21.97 11.85
C ILE A 102 -9.01 23.41 11.35
N ALA A 103 -8.54 23.62 10.12
CA ALA A 103 -8.62 24.94 9.48
C ALA A 103 -10.06 25.44 9.40
N PRO A 104 -10.31 26.73 9.61
CA PRO A 104 -11.61 27.32 9.39
C PRO A 104 -12.11 27.01 7.97
N PRO A 105 -13.39 26.63 7.81
CA PRO A 105 -13.93 26.33 6.49
C PRO A 105 -13.98 27.60 5.62
N GLU A 106 -13.83 27.42 4.30
CA GLU A 106 -14.14 28.47 3.34
C GLU A 106 -15.67 28.55 3.17
N ILE A 107 -16.21 29.73 3.39
CA ILE A 107 -17.67 29.97 3.21
C ILE A 107 -17.87 30.52 1.79
N PRO A 108 -18.59 29.81 0.92
CA PRO A 108 -18.86 30.30 -0.43
C PRO A 108 -19.50 31.69 -0.44
N GLY A 109 -18.88 32.64 -1.14
CA GLY A 109 -19.36 34.02 -1.23
C GLY A 109 -18.85 34.95 -0.14
N GLU A 110 -18.10 34.48 0.84
CA GLU A 110 -17.38 35.31 1.79
C GLU A 110 -16.06 35.80 1.18
N GLU A 111 -15.76 37.09 1.31
CA GLU A 111 -14.50 37.65 0.82
C GLU A 111 -13.34 37.03 1.63
N PRO A 112 -12.27 36.53 0.99
CA PRO A 112 -11.17 35.95 1.73
C PRO A 112 -10.53 36.96 2.68
N PRO A 113 -10.01 36.53 3.84
CA PRO A 113 -9.42 37.44 4.81
C PRO A 113 -8.24 38.21 4.17
N ASP A 114 -8.29 39.53 4.25
CA ASP A 114 -7.26 40.43 3.70
C ASP A 114 -6.38 40.97 4.83
N PRO A 115 -5.10 40.52 4.93
CA PRO A 115 -4.18 40.94 5.98
C PRO A 115 -3.68 42.39 5.80
N THR A 116 -4.06 43.07 4.73
CA THR A 116 -3.64 44.44 4.43
C THR A 116 -4.75 45.49 4.73
N ARG A 117 -5.99 45.05 4.89
CA ARG A 117 -7.18 45.91 4.99
C ARG A 117 -7.71 46.00 6.41
N GLY A 118 -8.19 47.18 6.80
CA GLY A 118 -8.84 47.44 8.08
C GLY A 118 -7.89 47.86 9.21
N SER A 119 -8.40 47.81 10.43
CA SER A 119 -7.66 48.14 11.65
C SER A 119 -6.51 47.16 11.93
N VAL A 120 -5.60 47.55 12.83
CA VAL A 120 -4.47 46.66 13.23
C VAL A 120 -4.97 45.30 13.75
N ALA A 121 -6.08 45.31 14.52
CA ALA A 121 -6.67 44.08 15.06
C ALA A 121 -7.28 43.19 13.95
N GLU A 122 -7.96 43.78 12.97
CA GLU A 122 -8.56 43.05 11.83
C GLU A 122 -7.48 42.46 10.94
N ARG A 123 -6.40 43.19 10.63
CA ARG A 123 -5.26 42.67 9.88
C ARG A 123 -4.56 41.51 10.60
N ALA A 124 -4.37 41.64 11.92
CA ALA A 124 -3.77 40.58 12.72
C ALA A 124 -4.65 39.32 12.72
N ARG A 125 -5.97 39.47 12.82
CA ARG A 125 -6.94 38.38 12.76
C ARG A 125 -6.92 37.70 11.38
N ALA A 126 -6.95 38.49 10.30
CA ALA A 126 -6.88 37.95 8.93
C ALA A 126 -5.57 37.19 8.69
N ALA A 127 -4.43 37.73 9.13
CA ALA A 127 -3.14 37.07 9.04
C ALA A 127 -3.11 35.75 9.83
N ALA A 128 -3.66 35.71 11.04
CA ALA A 128 -3.75 34.50 11.86
C ALA A 128 -4.66 33.44 11.21
N GLU A 129 -5.76 33.85 10.60
CA GLU A 129 -6.66 32.94 9.90
C GLU A 129 -6.01 32.33 8.66
N ILE A 130 -5.31 33.13 7.86
CA ILE A 130 -4.53 32.64 6.70
C ILE A 130 -3.47 31.64 7.16
N ALA A 131 -2.72 31.97 8.21
CA ALA A 131 -1.71 31.08 8.77
C ALA A 131 -2.31 29.74 9.25
N ALA A 132 -3.49 29.80 9.92
CA ALA A 132 -4.21 28.62 10.36
C ALA A 132 -4.66 27.74 9.18
N ARG A 133 -5.21 28.35 8.11
CA ARG A 133 -5.61 27.64 6.89
C ARG A 133 -4.42 26.95 6.18
N GLN A 134 -3.22 27.52 6.26
CA GLN A 134 -2.02 26.96 5.65
C GLN A 134 -1.38 25.85 6.51
N ALA A 135 -1.47 25.95 7.84
CA ALA A 135 -0.79 25.04 8.77
C ALA A 135 -1.66 23.87 9.25
N GLN A 136 -2.99 23.98 9.14
CA GLN A 136 -3.93 23.00 9.68
C GLN A 136 -4.62 22.23 8.55
N PRO A 137 -4.97 20.95 8.77
CA PRO A 137 -5.74 20.19 7.79
C PRO A 137 -7.12 20.81 7.57
N ALA A 138 -7.51 20.89 6.29
CA ALA A 138 -8.83 21.35 5.88
C ALA A 138 -9.89 20.26 6.07
N GLN A 139 -11.16 20.65 6.09
CA GLN A 139 -12.28 19.70 6.03
C GLN A 139 -12.22 18.89 4.73
N GLY A 140 -12.43 17.58 4.81
CA GLY A 140 -12.28 16.62 3.71
C GLY A 140 -10.85 16.15 3.44
N SER A 141 -9.84 16.74 4.09
CA SER A 141 -8.44 16.31 3.94
C SER A 141 -8.07 15.17 4.90
N LEU A 142 -6.97 14.47 4.60
CA LEU A 142 -6.41 13.45 5.48
C LEU A 142 -5.64 14.11 6.63
N ALA A 143 -5.90 13.65 7.85
CA ALA A 143 -5.17 14.05 9.05
C ALA A 143 -4.60 12.85 9.79
N SER A 144 -3.60 13.06 10.64
CA SER A 144 -3.01 12.02 11.47
C SER A 144 -2.59 12.51 12.84
N VAL A 145 -2.64 11.57 13.80
CA VAL A 145 -2.08 11.71 15.15
C VAL A 145 -1.04 10.62 15.34
N VAL A 146 0.07 10.97 15.97
CA VAL A 146 1.13 10.03 16.32
C VAL A 146 1.21 9.93 17.83
N GLU A 147 1.18 8.71 18.34
CA GLU A 147 1.41 8.38 19.74
C GLU A 147 2.70 7.58 19.88
N HIS A 148 3.50 7.89 20.88
CA HIS A 148 4.65 7.08 21.29
C HIS A 148 4.27 6.31 22.53
N LEU A 149 4.13 4.99 22.40
CA LEU A 149 3.75 4.11 23.49
C LEU A 149 4.83 4.08 24.57
N THR A 150 4.41 4.23 25.81
CA THR A 150 5.21 4.11 27.01
C THR A 150 4.94 2.79 27.72
N ARG A 151 5.70 2.45 28.77
CA ARG A 151 5.43 1.24 29.57
C ARG A 151 4.04 1.22 30.18
N ASP A 152 3.50 2.38 30.52
CA ASP A 152 2.19 2.49 31.17
C ASP A 152 1.06 2.12 30.18
N ASP A 153 1.26 2.37 28.90
CA ASP A 153 0.30 2.02 27.83
C ASP A 153 0.15 0.51 27.65
N TYR A 154 1.14 -0.29 28.05
CA TYR A 154 1.08 -1.75 28.05
C TYR A 154 0.34 -2.32 29.26
N THR A 155 -0.09 -1.48 30.20
CA THR A 155 -0.87 -1.90 31.35
C THR A 155 -2.36 -1.87 31.02
N PRO A 156 -3.09 -2.99 31.15
CA PRO A 156 -4.51 -3.01 30.82
C PRO A 156 -5.30 -2.19 31.84
N PHE A 157 -6.24 -1.39 31.33
CA PHE A 157 -7.21 -0.69 32.15
C PHE A 157 -8.09 -1.70 32.91
N VAL A 158 -8.24 -1.49 34.21
CA VAL A 158 -9.17 -2.25 35.08
C VAL A 158 -10.31 -1.32 35.49
N HIS A 159 -11.56 -1.66 35.12
CA HIS A 159 -12.72 -0.85 35.47
C HIS A 159 -12.92 -0.82 37.00
N PRO A 160 -12.94 0.36 37.63
CA PRO A 160 -12.98 0.45 39.10
C PRO A 160 -14.22 -0.13 39.78
N GLY A 161 -15.30 -0.38 39.04
CA GLY A 161 -16.53 -0.99 39.54
C GLY A 161 -16.72 -2.48 39.18
N ARG A 162 -15.81 -3.07 38.41
CA ARG A 162 -15.91 -4.49 38.01
C ARG A 162 -15.09 -5.32 38.97
N ARG A 163 -15.73 -6.08 39.85
CA ARG A 163 -15.03 -7.11 40.63
C ARG A 163 -14.37 -8.10 39.65
N PRO A 164 -13.09 -8.45 39.87
CA PRO A 164 -12.49 -9.54 39.09
C PRO A 164 -13.41 -10.75 39.15
N THR A 165 -13.80 -11.31 38.03
CA THR A 165 -14.51 -12.59 38.01
C THR A 165 -13.59 -13.60 38.68
N PRO A 166 -13.98 -14.22 39.81
CA PRO A 166 -13.11 -15.21 40.41
C PRO A 166 -12.84 -16.30 39.36
N PRO A 167 -11.61 -16.84 39.29
CA PRO A 167 -11.34 -17.95 38.39
C PRO A 167 -12.38 -19.04 38.68
N PRO A 168 -12.87 -19.74 37.66
CA PRO A 168 -13.79 -20.83 37.85
C PRO A 168 -13.18 -21.78 38.89
N PRO A 169 -14.02 -22.32 39.83
CA PRO A 169 -13.51 -23.21 40.85
C PRO A 169 -12.69 -24.29 40.14
N ALA A 170 -11.48 -24.51 40.61
CA ALA A 170 -10.60 -25.52 40.06
C ALA A 170 -11.29 -26.88 40.22
N THR A 171 -12.09 -27.24 39.25
CA THR A 171 -12.55 -28.60 39.09
C THR A 171 -11.30 -29.38 38.74
N THR A 172 -10.73 -30.04 39.73
CA THR A 172 -9.50 -30.81 39.62
C THR A 172 -9.73 -32.03 38.72
N VAL A 173 -9.92 -31.80 37.48
CA VAL A 173 -9.63 -32.80 36.47
C VAL A 173 -8.19 -32.52 36.07
N LEU A 174 -7.28 -33.33 36.60
CA LEU A 174 -5.89 -33.38 36.16
C LEU A 174 -5.81 -33.88 34.71
N VAL A 175 -6.42 -33.18 33.81
CA VAL A 175 -6.12 -33.29 32.39
C VAL A 175 -4.93 -32.34 32.17
N ARG A 176 -3.73 -32.88 32.38
CA ARG A 176 -2.50 -32.22 31.99
C ARG A 176 -2.62 -31.86 30.52
N PRO A 177 -2.66 -30.58 30.14
CA PRO A 177 -2.69 -30.21 28.73
C PRO A 177 -1.46 -30.83 28.07
N LEU A 178 -1.65 -31.66 27.07
CA LEU A 178 -0.59 -32.36 26.34
C LEU A 178 0.04 -31.48 25.24
N GLY A 179 0.04 -30.16 25.46
CA GLY A 179 0.66 -29.17 24.59
C GLY A 179 1.00 -27.88 25.32
N PRO A 180 1.86 -27.03 24.78
CA PRO A 180 2.03 -25.67 25.28
C PRO A 180 0.67 -25.00 25.27
N ALA A 181 0.37 -24.21 26.32
CA ALA A 181 -0.78 -23.35 26.33
C ALA A 181 -0.78 -22.49 25.04
N PRO A 182 -1.93 -22.27 24.38
CA PRO A 182 -1.98 -21.33 23.29
C PRO A 182 -1.39 -20.01 23.78
N ALA A 183 -0.55 -19.38 22.96
CA ALA A 183 -0.04 -18.07 23.27
C ALA A 183 -1.23 -17.16 23.55
N GLU A 184 -1.30 -16.57 24.74
CA GLU A 184 -2.34 -15.62 25.07
C GLU A 184 -2.21 -14.46 24.07
N ASP A 185 -3.34 -14.02 23.50
CA ASP A 185 -3.34 -12.83 22.65
C ASP A 185 -2.83 -11.64 23.48
N PRO A 186 -1.91 -10.83 22.95
CA PRO A 186 -1.38 -9.70 23.67
C PRO A 186 -2.50 -8.70 23.97
N PHE A 187 -2.32 -7.89 25.01
CA PHE A 187 -3.20 -6.74 25.22
C PHE A 187 -3.28 -5.90 23.96
N SER A 188 -4.41 -5.22 23.78
CA SER A 188 -4.62 -4.32 22.66
C SER A 188 -4.92 -2.90 23.16
N ARG A 189 -4.47 -1.90 22.39
CA ARG A 189 -4.87 -0.51 22.59
C ARG A 189 -5.91 -0.13 21.57
N THR A 190 -7.09 0.27 22.06
CA THR A 190 -8.25 0.63 21.23
C THR A 190 -8.33 2.13 21.09
N TYR A 191 -8.50 2.59 19.87
CA TYR A 191 -8.58 4.00 19.51
C TYR A 191 -9.95 4.38 18.99
N VAL A 192 -10.35 5.63 19.29
CA VAL A 192 -11.51 6.31 18.71
C VAL A 192 -11.15 7.75 18.39
N ALA A 193 -11.82 8.33 17.39
CA ALA A 193 -11.73 9.74 17.06
C ALA A 193 -13.08 10.44 17.28
N ILE A 194 -13.05 11.70 17.70
CA ILE A 194 -14.22 12.50 18.02
C ILE A 194 -14.03 13.91 17.45
N GLY A 195 -14.99 14.39 16.66
CA GLY A 195 -15.04 15.78 16.22
C GLY A 195 -15.52 16.69 17.33
N VAL A 196 -14.91 17.89 17.45
CA VAL A 196 -15.27 18.91 18.43
C VAL A 196 -15.66 20.19 17.70
N SER A 197 -16.87 20.70 17.96
CA SER A 197 -17.36 21.95 17.38
C SER A 197 -16.78 23.17 18.09
N ARG A 198 -16.97 24.37 17.50
CA ARG A 198 -16.61 25.67 18.14
C ARG A 198 -17.32 25.92 19.47
N HIS A 199 -18.47 25.28 19.70
CA HIS A 199 -19.24 25.35 20.93
C HIS A 199 -18.94 24.20 21.91
N GLY A 200 -17.92 23.40 21.64
CA GLY A 200 -17.55 22.23 22.47
C GLY A 200 -18.49 21.04 22.33
N THR A 201 -19.43 21.05 21.37
CA THR A 201 -20.27 19.89 21.07
C THR A 201 -19.43 18.82 20.43
N ARG A 202 -19.56 17.57 20.91
CA ARG A 202 -18.81 16.43 20.41
C ARG A 202 -19.63 15.63 19.42
N SER A 203 -18.99 15.13 18.35
CA SER A 203 -19.59 14.18 17.42
C SER A 203 -19.83 12.82 18.07
N ALA A 204 -20.54 11.94 17.38
CA ALA A 204 -20.48 10.51 17.68
C ALA A 204 -19.05 9.98 17.48
N PHE A 205 -18.74 8.82 18.09
CA PHE A 205 -17.46 8.16 17.92
C PHE A 205 -17.26 7.66 16.50
N SER A 206 -15.99 7.65 16.06
CA SER A 206 -15.56 6.91 14.88
C SER A 206 -15.83 5.41 15.03
N ASN A 207 -15.50 4.65 13.99
CA ASN A 207 -15.21 3.23 14.13
C ASN A 207 -14.09 3.05 15.18
N ARG A 208 -14.13 1.93 15.91
CA ARG A 208 -13.09 1.54 16.87
C ARG A 208 -12.03 0.73 16.16
N VAL A 209 -10.76 1.04 16.43
CA VAL A 209 -9.63 0.31 15.87
C VAL A 209 -8.71 -0.10 17.02
N ALA A 210 -8.41 -1.40 17.10
CA ALA A 210 -7.49 -1.94 18.08
C ALA A 210 -6.17 -2.33 17.42
N VAL A 211 -5.06 -2.07 18.13
CA VAL A 211 -3.72 -2.55 17.76
C VAL A 211 -3.18 -3.41 18.90
N PRO A 212 -2.52 -4.54 18.60
CA PRO A 212 -1.93 -5.38 19.63
C PRO A 212 -0.72 -4.69 20.28
N LEU A 213 -0.66 -4.77 21.59
CA LEU A 213 0.46 -4.29 22.40
C LEU A 213 1.53 -5.40 22.51
N ALA A 214 1.90 -5.99 21.38
CA ALA A 214 2.98 -6.95 21.28
C ALA A 214 4.21 -6.29 20.64
N ASP A 215 5.37 -6.89 20.86
CA ASP A 215 6.58 -6.48 20.15
C ASP A 215 6.41 -6.72 18.65
N ALA A 216 6.78 -5.73 17.87
CA ALA A 216 6.85 -5.89 16.43
C ALA A 216 7.89 -6.98 16.10
N PRO A 217 7.67 -7.80 15.07
CA PRO A 217 8.71 -8.70 14.60
C PRO A 217 9.95 -7.90 14.20
N GLY A 218 11.14 -8.51 14.28
CA GLY A 218 12.35 -7.90 13.75
C GLY A 218 12.23 -7.65 12.24
N PRO A 219 12.96 -6.67 11.67
CA PRO A 219 12.99 -6.46 10.24
C PRO A 219 13.71 -7.61 9.52
N PRO A 220 13.27 -7.98 8.32
CA PRO A 220 14.03 -8.89 7.45
C PRO A 220 15.38 -8.28 7.09
N SER A 221 16.35 -9.14 6.77
CA SER A 221 17.73 -8.74 6.45
C SER A 221 18.19 -9.34 5.12
N ALA A 222 19.35 -8.91 4.63
CA ALA A 222 19.97 -9.41 3.40
C ALA A 222 19.00 -9.44 2.20
N VAL A 223 18.27 -8.34 2.00
CA VAL A 223 17.34 -8.22 0.87
C VAL A 223 18.15 -8.13 -0.41
N THR A 224 17.82 -8.96 -1.38
CA THR A 224 18.41 -8.99 -2.71
C THR A 224 17.33 -8.94 -3.77
N VAL A 225 17.66 -8.37 -4.94
CA VAL A 225 16.75 -8.31 -6.10
C VAL A 225 17.49 -8.85 -7.31
N VAL A 226 16.91 -9.86 -7.92
CA VAL A 226 17.36 -10.40 -9.22
C VAL A 226 16.21 -10.27 -10.20
N HIS A 227 16.52 -10.18 -11.49
CA HIS A 227 15.47 -10.08 -12.51
C HIS A 227 15.66 -11.07 -13.63
N ALA A 228 14.56 -11.43 -14.27
CA ALA A 228 14.45 -12.08 -15.56
C ALA A 228 13.89 -11.05 -16.57
N GLU A 229 13.67 -11.45 -17.79
CA GLU A 229 13.19 -10.58 -18.87
C GLU A 229 11.87 -9.84 -18.50
N THR A 230 10.93 -10.53 -17.85
CA THR A 230 9.59 -9.99 -17.55
C THR A 230 9.27 -9.90 -16.06
N SER A 231 10.20 -10.29 -15.19
CA SER A 231 9.93 -10.37 -13.75
C SER A 231 11.13 -10.01 -12.89
N ALA A 232 10.88 -9.50 -11.68
CA ALA A 232 11.88 -9.28 -10.64
C ALA A 232 11.54 -10.15 -9.42
N THR A 233 12.53 -10.83 -8.88
CA THR A 233 12.41 -11.63 -7.66
C THR A 233 13.17 -10.96 -6.54
N VAL A 234 12.46 -10.61 -5.47
CA VAL A 234 12.99 -10.08 -4.22
C VAL A 234 13.14 -11.23 -3.24
N GLN A 235 14.31 -11.39 -2.65
CA GLN A 235 14.61 -12.44 -1.65
C GLN A 235 15.16 -11.78 -0.38
N TRP A 236 14.93 -12.42 0.76
CA TRP A 236 15.39 -11.91 2.05
C TRP A 236 15.68 -13.03 3.04
N THR A 237 16.38 -12.66 4.11
CA THR A 237 16.60 -13.53 5.26
C THR A 237 15.60 -13.19 6.36
N GLU A 238 15.02 -14.23 6.95
CA GLU A 238 14.09 -14.11 8.08
C GLU A 238 14.75 -13.47 9.30
N PRO A 239 14.04 -12.61 10.04
CA PRO A 239 14.54 -12.09 11.31
C PRO A 239 14.69 -13.22 12.34
N PRO A 240 15.62 -13.08 13.30
CA PRO A 240 15.76 -14.04 14.39
C PRO A 240 14.43 -14.22 15.14
N GLY A 241 14.13 -15.44 15.55
CA GLY A 241 12.89 -15.76 16.27
C GLY A 241 11.64 -15.84 15.36
N THR A 242 11.84 -15.92 14.05
CA THR A 242 10.76 -16.20 13.10
C THR A 242 10.29 -17.65 13.25
N PHE A 243 8.97 -17.83 13.28
CA PHE A 243 8.35 -19.14 13.36
C PHE A 243 7.45 -19.33 12.15
N ARG A 244 7.68 -20.40 11.41
CA ARG A 244 6.82 -20.79 10.27
C ARG A 244 5.73 -21.74 10.76
N ARG A 245 4.55 -21.62 10.13
CA ARG A 245 3.51 -22.64 10.29
C ARG A 245 4.03 -23.95 9.70
N VAL A 246 4.21 -24.97 10.53
CA VAL A 246 4.48 -26.31 10.04
C VAL A 246 3.25 -26.77 9.25
N GLN A 247 3.37 -26.99 7.95
CA GLN A 247 2.30 -27.58 7.17
C GLN A 247 2.05 -28.98 7.73
N ARG A 248 0.79 -29.24 8.10
CA ARG A 248 0.38 -30.56 8.57
C ARG A 248 0.57 -31.56 7.42
N PRO A 249 1.24 -32.69 7.65
CA PRO A 249 1.36 -33.73 6.62
C PRO A 249 -0.04 -34.14 6.14
N ALA A 250 -0.16 -34.37 4.84
CA ALA A 250 -1.43 -34.77 4.23
C ALA A 250 -1.92 -36.15 4.71
N ASN A 251 -1.06 -36.92 5.35
CA ASN A 251 -1.40 -38.22 5.89
C ASN A 251 -1.66 -38.16 7.40
N PRO A 252 -2.90 -38.43 7.87
CA PRO A 252 -3.25 -38.35 9.29
C PRO A 252 -2.53 -39.40 10.18
N ASP A 253 -1.98 -40.46 9.59
CA ASP A 253 -1.26 -41.53 10.29
C ASP A 253 0.22 -41.21 10.52
N GLU A 254 0.78 -40.22 9.87
CA GLU A 254 2.08 -39.66 10.19
C GLU A 254 1.95 -38.58 11.29
N ILE A 255 1.77 -39.01 12.52
CA ILE A 255 1.92 -38.11 13.68
C ILE A 255 3.42 -38.05 13.97
N PRO A 256 4.12 -36.95 13.60
CA PRO A 256 5.49 -36.79 14.03
C PRO A 256 5.48 -36.71 15.54
N ALA A 257 6.39 -37.47 16.16
CA ALA A 257 6.60 -37.47 17.60
C ALA A 257 6.65 -36.02 18.07
N ARG A 258 5.60 -35.58 18.76
CA ARG A 258 5.45 -34.37 19.61
C ARG A 258 6.43 -33.25 19.32
N SER A 259 6.17 -32.43 18.35
CA SER A 259 6.72 -31.08 18.37
C SER A 259 6.02 -30.32 19.52
N LEU A 260 6.69 -30.18 20.64
CA LEU A 260 6.33 -29.28 21.74
C LEU A 260 6.58 -27.81 21.37
N ALA A 261 6.47 -27.47 20.08
CA ALA A 261 6.64 -26.10 19.66
C ALA A 261 5.50 -25.26 20.28
N PRO A 262 5.83 -24.12 20.91
CA PRO A 262 4.83 -23.19 21.40
C PRO A 262 3.91 -22.79 20.25
N SER A 263 2.65 -22.53 20.54
CA SER A 263 1.68 -21.96 19.57
C SER A 263 2.18 -20.56 19.20
N VAL A 264 2.96 -20.49 18.14
CA VAL A 264 3.62 -19.24 17.73
C VAL A 264 2.84 -18.66 16.56
N VAL A 265 2.54 -17.37 16.65
CA VAL A 265 1.92 -16.64 15.55
C VAL A 265 2.89 -16.64 14.35
N PRO A 266 2.48 -17.17 13.21
CA PRO A 266 3.36 -17.25 12.05
C PRO A 266 3.75 -15.84 11.58
N THR A 267 5.01 -15.68 11.18
CA THR A 267 5.48 -14.47 10.55
C THR A 267 5.29 -14.58 9.04
N THR A 268 4.70 -13.56 8.47
CA THR A 268 4.52 -13.38 7.02
C THR A 268 5.21 -12.09 6.61
N TYR A 269 5.20 -11.75 5.32
CA TYR A 269 5.96 -10.59 4.83
C TYR A 269 5.16 -9.76 3.84
N ASN A 270 5.41 -8.44 3.87
CA ASN A 270 4.97 -7.49 2.87
C ASN A 270 6.21 -6.91 2.16
N VAL A 271 6.15 -6.84 0.84
CA VAL A 271 7.16 -6.23 -0.02
C VAL A 271 6.65 -4.88 -0.50
N TYR A 272 7.50 -3.86 -0.41
CA TYR A 272 7.19 -2.48 -0.79
C TYR A 272 8.14 -2.02 -1.90
N ARG A 273 7.59 -1.44 -2.97
CA ARG A 273 8.40 -0.71 -3.95
C ARG A 273 8.59 0.72 -3.44
N VAL A 274 9.81 1.18 -3.37
CA VAL A 274 10.18 2.49 -2.83
C VAL A 274 11.02 3.28 -3.84
N ALA A 275 11.08 4.61 -3.69
CA ALA A 275 12.05 5.41 -4.44
C ALA A 275 13.43 5.28 -3.79
N ARG A 276 14.51 5.37 -4.57
CA ARG A 276 15.90 5.33 -4.07
C ARG A 276 16.18 6.42 -3.05
N THR A 277 15.66 7.61 -3.26
CA THR A 277 15.71 8.73 -2.31
C THR A 277 14.36 8.81 -1.62
N ALA A 278 14.37 8.75 -0.28
CA ALA A 278 13.17 9.03 0.49
C ALA A 278 12.73 10.47 0.23
N GLY A 279 11.83 10.64 -0.74
CA GLY A 279 11.15 11.91 -0.93
C GLY A 279 10.25 12.17 0.27
N SER A 280 10.10 13.44 0.65
CA SER A 280 9.21 13.91 1.73
C SER A 280 7.72 13.70 1.43
N GLY A 281 7.37 12.70 0.61
CA GLY A 281 5.98 12.36 0.28
C GLY A 281 5.25 11.78 1.49
N THR A 282 4.12 12.39 1.85
CA THR A 282 3.23 11.96 2.93
C THR A 282 2.45 10.69 2.62
N ALA A 283 2.60 10.12 1.43
CA ALA A 283 1.90 8.90 1.03
C ALA A 283 2.42 7.68 1.80
N THR A 284 1.52 6.92 2.40
CA THR A 284 1.88 5.62 3.00
C THR A 284 2.25 4.66 1.90
N PRO A 285 3.46 4.06 1.93
CA PRO A 285 3.79 3.03 0.95
C PRO A 285 2.76 1.90 1.02
N GLN A 286 2.28 1.45 -0.14
CA GLN A 286 1.42 0.28 -0.24
C GLN A 286 2.27 -0.94 -0.60
N PRO A 287 2.00 -2.12 -0.04
CA PRO A 287 2.71 -3.32 -0.43
C PRO A 287 2.37 -3.69 -1.89
N VAL A 288 3.35 -4.21 -2.62
CA VAL A 288 3.15 -4.70 -3.99
C VAL A 288 2.50 -6.09 -4.03
N ASN A 289 2.55 -6.83 -2.94
CA ASN A 289 1.81 -8.08 -2.77
C ASN A 289 0.40 -7.80 -2.23
N THR A 290 -0.59 -8.51 -2.76
CA THR A 290 -2.00 -8.39 -2.34
C THR A 290 -2.30 -9.13 -1.04
N THR A 291 -1.57 -10.20 -0.77
CA THR A 291 -1.66 -11.01 0.45
C THR A 291 -0.28 -11.17 1.07
N PRO A 292 -0.17 -11.20 2.42
CA PRO A 292 1.12 -11.43 3.07
C PRO A 292 1.77 -12.75 2.64
N ILE A 293 3.07 -12.72 2.41
CA ILE A 293 3.87 -13.83 1.86
C ILE A 293 4.35 -14.72 3.01
N GLU A 294 4.14 -16.03 2.91
CA GLU A 294 4.61 -17.00 3.91
C GLU A 294 6.08 -17.43 3.73
N GLY A 295 6.66 -17.15 2.55
CA GLY A 295 8.06 -17.48 2.22
C GLY A 295 9.00 -16.31 2.36
N THR A 296 10.24 -16.49 1.89
CA THR A 296 11.32 -15.49 1.89
C THR A 296 11.64 -14.99 0.48
N ALA A 297 10.71 -15.11 -0.45
CA ALA A 297 10.84 -14.63 -1.82
C ALA A 297 9.50 -14.12 -2.35
N PHE A 298 9.57 -13.12 -3.20
CA PHE A 298 8.42 -12.54 -3.91
C PHE A 298 8.82 -12.22 -5.34
N THR A 299 7.98 -12.58 -6.30
CA THR A 299 8.19 -12.26 -7.71
C THR A 299 7.15 -11.25 -8.17
N GLN A 300 7.63 -10.09 -8.62
CA GLN A 300 6.82 -9.06 -9.27
C GLN A 300 6.87 -9.24 -10.78
N SER A 301 5.72 -9.25 -11.42
CA SER A 301 5.58 -9.28 -12.89
C SER A 301 4.32 -8.48 -13.27
N PRO A 302 4.32 -7.74 -14.40
CA PRO A 302 5.48 -7.47 -15.25
C PRO A 302 6.44 -6.43 -14.66
N ILE A 303 7.67 -6.38 -15.19
CA ILE A 303 8.63 -5.29 -14.99
C ILE A 303 8.94 -4.64 -16.34
N ALA A 304 9.47 -3.40 -16.32
CA ALA A 304 9.97 -2.72 -17.51
C ALA A 304 11.50 -2.73 -17.49
N LEU A 305 12.12 -3.28 -18.52
CA LEU A 305 13.57 -3.24 -18.71
C LEU A 305 14.02 -1.79 -18.89
N GLY A 306 15.21 -1.46 -18.37
CA GLY A 306 15.73 -0.09 -18.31
C GLY A 306 15.31 0.71 -17.07
N GLU A 307 14.28 0.26 -16.32
CA GLU A 307 13.88 0.90 -15.06
C GLU A 307 14.71 0.44 -13.87
N GLU A 308 14.78 1.27 -12.84
CA GLU A 308 15.28 0.88 -11.52
C GLU A 308 14.14 0.38 -10.63
N GLY A 309 14.32 -0.77 -10.00
CA GLY A 309 13.44 -1.31 -8.97
C GLY A 309 14.13 -1.28 -7.60
N CYS A 310 13.57 -0.53 -6.65
CA CYS A 310 14.03 -0.51 -5.26
C CYS A 310 12.95 -1.11 -4.36
N TYR A 311 13.34 -2.01 -3.46
CA TYR A 311 12.41 -2.75 -2.60
C TYR A 311 12.84 -2.74 -1.15
N GLN A 312 11.85 -2.74 -0.28
CA GLN A 312 11.95 -2.99 1.15
C GLN A 312 10.99 -4.10 1.55
N VAL A 313 11.34 -4.86 2.57
CA VAL A 313 10.50 -5.93 3.10
C VAL A 313 10.20 -5.67 4.57
N ARG A 314 8.97 -5.94 4.98
CA ARG A 314 8.56 -5.89 6.39
C ARG A 314 7.99 -7.24 6.80
N ALA A 315 8.38 -7.69 7.98
CA ALA A 315 7.76 -8.85 8.62
C ALA A 315 6.42 -8.47 9.24
N VAL A 316 5.45 -9.37 9.17
CA VAL A 316 4.07 -9.15 9.60
C VAL A 316 3.62 -10.28 10.51
N ARG A 317 3.03 -9.93 11.64
CA ARG A 317 2.28 -10.85 12.51
C ARG A 317 0.85 -10.34 12.68
N VAL A 318 -0.08 -11.27 12.83
CA VAL A 318 -1.50 -10.94 13.03
C VAL A 318 -1.96 -11.49 14.37
N TYR A 319 -2.43 -10.63 15.24
CA TYR A 319 -2.96 -10.96 16.55
C TYR A 319 -4.41 -10.50 16.64
N GLY A 320 -5.34 -11.43 16.92
CA GLY A 320 -6.76 -11.06 17.06
C GLY A 320 -7.36 -10.28 15.87
N GLY A 321 -6.84 -10.49 14.65
CA GLY A 321 -7.23 -9.74 13.46
C GLY A 321 -6.47 -8.43 13.23
N ALA A 322 -5.72 -7.93 14.21
CA ALA A 322 -4.88 -6.74 14.06
C ALA A 322 -3.50 -7.11 13.51
N ARG A 323 -3.02 -6.33 12.54
CA ARG A 323 -1.74 -6.52 11.87
C ARG A 323 -0.64 -5.69 12.52
N LEU A 324 0.47 -6.32 12.84
CA LEU A 324 1.66 -5.70 13.39
C LEU A 324 2.82 -5.89 12.40
N GLU A 325 3.37 -4.79 11.90
CA GLU A 325 4.49 -4.79 10.96
C GLU A 325 5.81 -4.38 11.63
N SER A 326 6.91 -4.96 11.16
CA SER A 326 8.26 -4.56 11.57
C SER A 326 8.64 -3.19 11.01
N ALA A 327 9.75 -2.64 11.51
CA ALA A 327 10.51 -1.65 10.75
C ALA A 327 10.85 -2.20 9.35
N PRO A 328 11.05 -1.33 8.34
CA PRO A 328 11.48 -1.79 7.02
C PRO A 328 12.88 -2.41 7.09
N SER A 329 13.16 -3.35 6.19
CA SER A 329 14.50 -3.80 5.90
C SER A 329 15.36 -2.68 5.30
N GLU A 330 16.64 -2.93 5.11
CA GLU A 330 17.45 -2.12 4.20
C GLU A 330 16.85 -2.14 2.79
N THR A 331 17.04 -1.04 2.06
CA THR A 331 16.56 -0.91 0.68
C THR A 331 17.52 -1.64 -0.27
N ALA A 332 17.00 -2.58 -1.05
CA ALA A 332 17.71 -3.21 -2.14
C ALA A 332 17.24 -2.66 -3.48
N CYS A 333 18.17 -2.13 -4.29
CA CYS A 333 17.88 -1.58 -5.60
C CYS A 333 18.64 -2.35 -6.68
N THR A 334 18.01 -2.51 -7.85
CA THR A 334 18.66 -3.01 -9.07
C THR A 334 18.09 -2.31 -10.29
N THR A 335 18.91 -2.11 -11.31
CA THR A 335 18.44 -1.71 -12.64
C THR A 335 18.11 -2.96 -13.42
N PHE A 336 16.95 -3.02 -14.05
CA PHE A 336 16.51 -4.14 -14.87
C PHE A 336 17.18 -4.03 -16.25
N VAL A 337 18.45 -4.44 -16.32
CA VAL A 337 19.24 -4.35 -17.55
C VAL A 337 18.78 -5.42 -18.53
N ASP A 338 18.54 -5.03 -19.77
CA ASP A 338 18.22 -5.99 -20.81
C ASP A 338 19.48 -6.74 -21.22
N THR A 339 19.55 -8.02 -20.84
CA THR A 339 20.60 -8.95 -21.18
C THR A 339 20.05 -10.21 -21.87
N PHE A 340 18.83 -10.15 -22.34
CA PHE A 340 18.05 -11.27 -22.85
C PHE A 340 18.07 -11.26 -24.39
N PRO A 341 18.80 -12.18 -25.05
CA PRO A 341 18.81 -12.22 -26.50
C PRO A 341 17.43 -12.55 -27.07
N PRO A 342 17.05 -11.94 -28.20
CA PRO A 342 15.81 -12.30 -28.87
C PRO A 342 15.87 -13.75 -29.41
N PRO A 343 14.73 -14.41 -29.65
CA PRO A 343 14.71 -15.70 -30.34
C PRO A 343 15.34 -15.59 -31.73
N PRO A 344 15.96 -16.67 -32.25
CA PRO A 344 16.58 -16.65 -33.57
C PRO A 344 15.51 -16.59 -34.68
N PRO A 345 15.87 -16.02 -35.86
CA PRO A 345 15.10 -16.19 -37.08
C PRO A 345 15.06 -17.67 -37.50
N THR A 346 14.03 -18.06 -38.24
CA THR A 346 13.85 -19.42 -38.67
C THR A 346 13.63 -19.51 -40.18
N ASN A 347 13.69 -20.75 -40.72
CA ASN A 347 13.40 -21.03 -42.13
C ASN A 347 14.23 -20.20 -43.12
N LEU A 348 15.52 -19.91 -42.78
CA LEU A 348 16.39 -19.25 -43.73
C LEU A 348 16.51 -20.13 -45.00
N ALA A 349 16.24 -19.52 -46.14
CA ALA A 349 16.44 -20.09 -47.48
C ALA A 349 17.31 -19.17 -48.32
N ALA A 350 18.07 -19.75 -49.21
CA ALA A 350 18.95 -19.04 -50.14
C ALA A 350 18.72 -19.49 -51.59
N VAL A 351 18.76 -18.55 -52.52
CA VAL A 351 18.64 -18.81 -53.96
C VAL A 351 19.72 -18.05 -54.72
N GLY A 352 20.58 -18.81 -55.38
CA GLY A 352 21.60 -18.25 -56.26
C GLY A 352 21.02 -17.73 -57.56
N SER A 353 21.42 -16.52 -57.93
CA SER A 353 21.03 -15.84 -59.16
C SER A 353 22.27 -15.31 -59.88
N GLU A 354 22.07 -14.77 -61.11
CA GLU A 354 23.15 -14.11 -61.82
C GLU A 354 23.64 -12.90 -61.02
N GLY A 355 24.93 -12.94 -60.62
CA GLY A 355 25.59 -11.89 -59.88
C GLY A 355 25.23 -11.76 -58.39
N GLY A 356 24.61 -12.77 -57.75
CA GLY A 356 24.36 -12.67 -56.31
C GLY A 356 23.58 -13.86 -55.71
N VAL A 357 23.34 -13.81 -54.39
CA VAL A 357 22.54 -14.78 -53.63
C VAL A 357 21.43 -14.01 -52.89
N SER A 358 20.21 -14.39 -53.14
CA SER A 358 19.03 -13.86 -52.43
C SER A 358 18.71 -14.73 -51.21
N LEU A 359 18.48 -14.11 -50.06
CA LEU A 359 18.16 -14.75 -48.78
C LEU A 359 16.75 -14.31 -48.35
N ILE A 360 16.01 -15.21 -47.75
CA ILE A 360 14.71 -14.96 -47.12
C ILE A 360 14.59 -15.82 -45.88
N TRP A 361 13.99 -15.28 -44.83
CA TRP A 361 13.76 -15.98 -43.56
C TRP A 361 12.47 -15.56 -42.90
N ASP A 362 11.97 -16.37 -41.96
CA ASP A 362 10.89 -15.98 -41.09
C ASP A 362 11.43 -15.10 -39.97
N PRO A 363 10.75 -13.95 -39.67
CA PRO A 363 11.16 -13.04 -38.63
C PRO A 363 11.24 -13.72 -37.26
N SER A 364 12.18 -13.25 -36.41
CA SER A 364 12.16 -13.59 -35.00
C SER A 364 10.85 -13.16 -34.33
N PRO A 365 10.23 -14.00 -33.49
CA PRO A 365 8.99 -13.66 -32.77
C PRO A 365 9.21 -12.70 -31.60
N GLY A 366 10.44 -12.29 -31.28
CA GLY A 366 10.73 -11.33 -30.21
C GLY A 366 10.06 -10.00 -30.46
N ALA A 367 9.47 -9.41 -29.41
CA ALA A 367 8.75 -8.13 -29.53
C ALA A 367 9.70 -6.91 -29.64
N ASP A 368 10.93 -7.05 -29.21
CA ASP A 368 11.97 -6.02 -29.10
C ASP A 368 13.06 -6.09 -30.18
N VAL A 369 12.87 -6.95 -31.21
CA VAL A 369 13.81 -7.12 -32.32
C VAL A 369 14.01 -5.79 -33.06
N ALA A 370 15.25 -5.28 -33.02
CA ALA A 370 15.64 -4.05 -33.72
C ALA A 370 16.07 -4.31 -35.18
N GLY A 371 16.52 -5.53 -35.49
CA GLY A 371 16.92 -5.92 -36.83
C GLY A 371 17.68 -7.24 -36.92
N TYR A 372 18.26 -7.51 -38.08
CA TYR A 372 18.95 -8.74 -38.40
C TYR A 372 20.36 -8.46 -38.94
N VAL A 373 21.33 -9.30 -38.54
CA VAL A 373 22.69 -9.30 -39.10
C VAL A 373 22.86 -10.59 -39.88
N ILE A 374 23.22 -10.46 -41.16
CA ILE A 374 23.52 -11.58 -42.03
C ILE A 374 24.97 -12.00 -41.80
N LEU A 375 25.18 -13.30 -41.60
CA LEU A 375 26.48 -13.92 -41.46
C LEU A 375 26.80 -14.71 -42.71
N ARG A 376 28.07 -14.68 -43.17
CA ARG A 376 28.53 -15.41 -44.34
C ARG A 376 29.91 -16.02 -44.08
N GLY A 377 30.12 -17.17 -44.66
CA GLY A 377 31.44 -17.81 -44.76
C GLY A 377 31.62 -18.46 -46.12
N GLU A 378 32.80 -18.33 -46.73
CA GLU A 378 33.11 -18.98 -47.97
C GLU A 378 33.47 -20.46 -47.73
N ILE A 379 32.92 -21.36 -48.52
CA ILE A 379 33.15 -22.79 -48.43
C ILE A 379 34.48 -23.12 -49.20
N GLY A 380 35.50 -23.45 -48.42
CA GLY A 380 36.77 -23.86 -48.98
C GLY A 380 36.90 -25.36 -49.23
N ALA A 381 38.10 -25.81 -49.62
CA ALA A 381 38.38 -27.25 -49.82
C ALA A 381 38.19 -28.11 -48.59
N ALA A 382 38.25 -27.54 -47.38
CA ALA A 382 38.00 -28.23 -46.10
C ALA A 382 36.52 -28.21 -45.68
N GLY A 383 35.63 -27.72 -46.54
CA GLY A 383 34.20 -27.57 -46.24
C GLY A 383 33.80 -26.19 -45.69
N PRO A 384 32.57 -26.05 -45.17
CA PRO A 384 32.08 -24.81 -44.63
C PRO A 384 32.84 -24.41 -43.36
N PRO A 385 33.12 -23.11 -43.12
CA PRO A 385 33.80 -22.63 -41.92
C PRO A 385 32.93 -22.82 -40.69
N ALA A 386 33.55 -23.16 -39.56
CA ALA A 386 32.84 -23.29 -38.29
C ALA A 386 32.23 -21.96 -37.81
N THR A 387 32.97 -20.87 -38.04
CA THR A 387 32.53 -19.49 -37.64
C THR A 387 32.26 -18.65 -38.89
N LEU A 388 31.12 -17.98 -38.92
CA LEU A 388 30.73 -17.05 -39.98
C LEU A 388 31.06 -15.60 -39.60
N ALA A 389 31.38 -14.80 -40.58
CA ALA A 389 31.66 -13.36 -40.41
C ALA A 389 30.41 -12.51 -40.76
N PRO A 390 30.18 -11.37 -40.07
CA PRO A 390 29.12 -10.45 -40.46
C PRO A 390 29.29 -9.97 -41.87
N LEU A 391 28.27 -10.16 -42.72
CA LEU A 391 28.21 -9.62 -44.07
C LEU A 391 27.62 -8.20 -44.06
N THR A 392 26.63 -7.96 -43.21
CA THR A 392 26.05 -6.62 -43.03
C THR A 392 26.69 -5.95 -41.83
N PRO A 393 27.33 -4.77 -42.01
CA PRO A 393 27.97 -4.03 -40.91
C PRO A 393 26.95 -3.37 -39.98
N GLN A 394 25.74 -3.13 -40.47
CA GLN A 394 24.59 -2.59 -39.73
C GLN A 394 23.43 -3.53 -39.84
N PRO A 395 22.59 -3.63 -38.78
CA PRO A 395 21.37 -4.44 -38.82
C PRO A 395 20.40 -3.94 -39.88
N ILE A 396 19.73 -4.87 -40.54
CA ILE A 396 18.63 -4.58 -41.47
C ILE A 396 17.31 -4.96 -40.83
N ARG A 397 16.22 -4.29 -41.22
CA ARG A 397 14.89 -4.57 -40.66
C ARG A 397 14.07 -5.56 -41.48
N GLU A 398 14.40 -5.67 -42.73
CA GLU A 398 13.75 -6.57 -43.69
C GLU A 398 14.10 -8.04 -43.35
N SER A 399 13.19 -8.96 -43.66
CA SER A 399 13.39 -10.41 -43.59
C SER A 399 13.90 -11.01 -44.90
N THR A 400 14.45 -10.17 -45.76
CA THR A 400 15.06 -10.53 -47.01
C THR A 400 16.37 -9.77 -47.21
N TYR A 401 17.34 -10.38 -47.87
CA TYR A 401 18.59 -9.71 -48.21
C TYR A 401 19.16 -10.26 -49.50
N ARG A 402 19.79 -9.40 -50.32
CA ARG A 402 20.51 -9.83 -51.50
C ARG A 402 22.01 -9.57 -51.32
N ASP A 403 22.80 -10.61 -51.38
CA ASP A 403 24.26 -10.54 -51.37
C ASP A 403 24.79 -10.37 -52.79
N ASP A 404 24.98 -9.12 -53.21
CA ASP A 404 25.56 -8.77 -54.52
C ASP A 404 27.10 -8.84 -54.51
N THR A 405 27.69 -9.18 -53.34
CA THR A 405 29.14 -9.37 -53.20
C THR A 405 29.62 -10.83 -53.36
N ALA A 406 28.65 -11.75 -53.55
CA ALA A 406 28.95 -13.15 -53.76
C ALA A 406 29.65 -13.36 -55.12
N ARG A 407 30.84 -13.94 -55.08
CA ARG A 407 31.65 -14.15 -56.33
C ARG A 407 31.06 -15.28 -57.15
N ARG A 408 30.94 -15.08 -58.44
CA ARG A 408 30.46 -16.12 -59.38
C ARG A 408 31.31 -17.39 -59.29
N GLY A 409 30.62 -18.51 -59.11
CA GLY A 409 31.26 -19.81 -58.99
C GLY A 409 31.80 -20.17 -57.59
N ALA A 410 31.80 -19.26 -56.63
CA ALA A 410 32.12 -19.52 -55.25
C ALA A 410 30.83 -19.95 -54.48
N ARG A 411 31.03 -20.85 -53.52
CA ARG A 411 29.94 -21.31 -52.60
C ARG A 411 30.11 -20.69 -51.24
N TYR A 412 29.01 -20.31 -50.65
CA TYR A 412 28.96 -19.69 -49.32
C TYR A 412 27.97 -20.40 -48.43
N VAL A 413 28.22 -20.38 -47.14
CA VAL A 413 27.27 -20.68 -46.12
C VAL A 413 26.77 -19.39 -45.47
N TYR A 414 25.48 -19.29 -45.27
CA TYR A 414 24.78 -18.13 -44.67
C TYR A 414 24.06 -18.54 -43.40
N ALA A 415 23.98 -17.61 -42.46
CA ALA A 415 23.10 -17.65 -41.31
C ALA A 415 22.62 -16.22 -41.00
N VAL A 416 21.56 -16.11 -40.25
CA VAL A 416 21.01 -14.81 -39.81
C VAL A 416 20.88 -14.85 -38.29
N VAL A 417 21.24 -13.73 -37.63
CA VAL A 417 21.01 -13.51 -36.21
C VAL A 417 20.09 -12.31 -36.03
N ALA A 418 19.15 -12.40 -35.09
CA ALA A 418 18.34 -11.26 -34.65
C ALA A 418 19.11 -10.49 -33.58
N ILE A 419 18.91 -9.18 -33.55
CA ILE A 419 19.39 -8.31 -32.50
C ILE A 419 18.24 -7.46 -31.95
N ASP A 420 18.29 -7.14 -30.68
CA ASP A 420 17.31 -6.28 -29.99
C ASP A 420 17.72 -4.79 -30.00
N GLY A 421 16.95 -3.97 -29.29
CA GLY A 421 17.19 -2.55 -29.11
C GLY A 421 18.01 -2.19 -27.87
N ALA A 422 18.56 -3.17 -27.14
CA ALA A 422 19.36 -2.92 -25.94
C ALA A 422 20.67 -2.18 -26.25
N THR A 423 21.29 -1.63 -25.21
CA THR A 423 22.59 -0.95 -25.34
C THR A 423 23.57 -1.50 -24.28
N PRO A 424 24.56 -2.33 -24.67
CA PRO A 424 24.80 -2.87 -26.02
C PRO A 424 23.70 -3.86 -26.45
N PRO A 425 23.48 -4.04 -27.76
CA PRO A 425 22.43 -4.91 -28.26
C PRO A 425 22.75 -6.40 -28.00
N ASN A 426 21.76 -7.17 -27.56
CA ASN A 426 21.87 -8.61 -27.44
C ASN A 426 21.64 -9.27 -28.79
N ARG A 427 22.29 -10.41 -29.00
CA ARG A 427 22.25 -11.18 -30.25
C ARG A 427 21.67 -12.57 -30.01
N SER A 428 20.75 -13.00 -30.88
CA SER A 428 20.25 -14.36 -30.87
C SER A 428 21.33 -15.37 -31.23
N VAL A 429 21.06 -16.63 -31.00
CA VAL A 429 21.80 -17.68 -31.72
C VAL A 429 21.50 -17.62 -33.22
N GLU A 430 22.36 -18.23 -34.03
CA GLU A 430 22.19 -18.28 -35.48
C GLU A 430 20.88 -19.01 -35.87
N SER A 431 20.29 -18.61 -37.00
CA SER A 431 19.25 -19.37 -37.68
C SER A 431 19.80 -20.74 -38.15
N ASN A 432 18.97 -21.50 -38.85
CA ASN A 432 19.48 -22.61 -39.65
C ASN A 432 20.52 -22.08 -40.67
N ARG A 433 21.56 -22.85 -40.94
CA ARG A 433 22.55 -22.52 -41.97
C ARG A 433 22.09 -23.03 -43.34
N VAL A 434 22.33 -22.24 -44.38
CA VAL A 434 22.07 -22.62 -45.77
C VAL A 434 23.32 -22.42 -46.64
N GLU A 435 23.54 -23.32 -47.58
CA GLU A 435 24.64 -23.21 -48.53
C GLU A 435 24.13 -22.85 -49.91
N GLU A 436 24.72 -21.87 -50.56
CA GLU A 436 24.37 -21.46 -51.92
C GLU A 436 25.53 -20.73 -52.60
N GLY A 437 25.48 -20.62 -53.91
CA GLY A 437 26.49 -19.94 -54.73
C GLY A 437 25.89 -19.01 -55.75
N ALA A 438 26.62 -17.93 -56.09
CA ALA A 438 26.22 -17.04 -57.17
C ALA A 438 26.47 -17.73 -58.52
N ARG A 439 25.55 -17.64 -59.42
CA ARG A 439 25.60 -18.19 -60.78
C ARG A 439 26.19 -17.23 -61.79
#